data_af75fa0609cd8d5e6a99964e5f1e223a
#
_entry.id   af75fa0609cd8d5e6a99964e5f1e223a
#
_cell.length_a   1.000
_cell.length_b   1.000
_cell.length_c   1.000
_cell.angle_alpha   90.00
_cell.angle_beta   90.00
_cell.angle_gamma   90.00
#
_symmetry.space_group_name_H-M   'P 1'
#
loop_
_entity.id
_entity.type
_entity.pdbx_description
1 polymer ?
#
loop_
_entity_poly.entity_id
_entity_poly.type
_entity_poly.pdbx_seq_one_letter_code
_entity_poly.pdbx_strand_id
1 'polypeptide(L)'
;MTITLEPSSHYRLYSDMHLDMYVQKKFQPSQLWEPEVLPEDSESTLILAGDIWHSKKPFAFSNYSWFGKMTQRFKYVLVVLGNHDFWGGTFPTEYKNFERYKNEQKLNNLFLLQDSTILMGDYKIIGSTLWTSLQDRSSAIMEQFNKTNNDLRYMRWHDSRYPNTYKKASAKPFLEAFNKSKHYIFENAVKDYPEQKLFVISHHPPSKVLATDPDLTDIDFAINTNNLDDLILQSNIDVWMHGHVHQSGKAKIGNTEIIANTVGYAISPDFNAKFNSLYNPWYQEKFENSNSLNLQQNQKNTLKF
;
A
#
# COMPACT_ATOMS: atom_id res chain seq x y z
N MET A 1 -6.61 10.62 11.54
CA MET A 1 -7.57 9.82 12.34
C MET A 1 -6.83 8.60 12.87
N THR A 2 -6.99 8.26 14.15
CA THR A 2 -6.39 7.07 14.76
C THR A 2 -7.49 6.09 15.15
N ILE A 3 -7.29 4.81 14.80
CA ILE A 3 -8.22 3.71 15.10
C ILE A 3 -7.46 2.71 15.97
N THR A 4 -8.09 2.17 17.01
CA THR A 4 -7.51 1.11 17.86
C THR A 4 -8.16 -0.22 17.54
N LEU A 5 -7.34 -1.25 17.32
CA LEU A 5 -7.75 -2.62 17.01
C LEU A 5 -7.11 -3.61 17.99
N GLU A 6 -7.78 -4.73 18.18
CA GLU A 6 -7.22 -5.88 18.91
C GLU A 6 -6.02 -6.48 18.14
N PRO A 7 -5.02 -7.01 18.84
CA PRO A 7 -3.85 -7.62 18.22
C PRO A 7 -4.20 -8.71 17.22
N SER A 8 -3.43 -8.80 16.16
CA SER A 8 -3.45 -9.87 15.17
C SER A 8 -2.21 -10.74 15.32
N SER A 9 -2.28 -12.03 14.98
CA SER A 9 -1.15 -12.95 15.15
C SER A 9 -0.11 -12.80 14.03
N HIS A 10 -0.59 -12.58 12.80
CA HIS A 10 0.23 -12.50 11.59
C HIS A 10 -0.27 -11.38 10.70
N TYR A 11 0.59 -10.98 9.75
CA TYR A 11 0.15 -10.19 8.61
C TYR A 11 0.58 -10.83 7.28
N ARG A 12 -0.22 -10.57 6.25
CA ARG A 12 0.06 -10.99 4.88
C ARG A 12 0.03 -9.76 3.99
N LEU A 13 1.11 -9.52 3.24
CA LEU A 13 1.28 -8.35 2.39
C LEU A 13 1.13 -8.72 0.93
N TYR A 14 0.25 -7.98 0.22
CA TYR A 14 0.15 -8.03 -1.23
C TYR A 14 -0.14 -6.64 -1.80
N SER A 15 0.24 -6.43 -3.06
CA SER A 15 -0.07 -5.23 -3.83
C SER A 15 -0.19 -5.54 -5.32
N ASP A 16 -0.66 -4.58 -6.09
CA ASP A 16 -0.62 -4.61 -7.56
C ASP A 16 -1.31 -5.85 -8.16
N MET A 17 -2.48 -6.22 -7.63
CA MET A 17 -3.27 -7.36 -8.10
C MET A 17 -4.04 -7.07 -9.38
N HIS A 18 -4.35 -5.79 -9.65
CA HIS A 18 -5.04 -5.32 -10.85
C HIS A 18 -6.26 -6.18 -11.23
N LEU A 19 -7.14 -6.44 -10.27
CA LEU A 19 -8.31 -7.32 -10.45
C LEU A 19 -9.26 -6.84 -11.55
N ASP A 20 -9.25 -5.54 -11.87
CA ASP A 20 -9.98 -4.95 -12.99
C ASP A 20 -9.57 -5.53 -14.35
N MET A 21 -8.32 -5.94 -14.51
CA MET A 21 -7.85 -6.55 -15.76
C MET A 21 -8.49 -7.91 -16.03
N TYR A 22 -8.79 -8.68 -14.97
CA TYR A 22 -9.55 -9.93 -15.10
C TYR A 22 -10.95 -9.65 -15.65
N VAL A 23 -11.60 -8.59 -15.16
CA VAL A 23 -12.93 -8.16 -15.64
C VAL A 23 -12.87 -7.72 -17.10
N GLN A 24 -11.87 -6.93 -17.48
CA GLN A 24 -11.69 -6.47 -18.87
C GLN A 24 -11.50 -7.65 -19.83
N LYS A 25 -10.85 -8.71 -19.41
CA LYS A 25 -10.65 -9.95 -20.18
C LYS A 25 -11.78 -10.96 -20.01
N LYS A 26 -12.91 -10.58 -19.39
CA LYS A 26 -14.12 -11.39 -19.21
C LYS A 26 -13.91 -12.66 -18.37
N PHE A 27 -12.95 -12.67 -17.46
CA PHE A 27 -12.85 -13.74 -16.47
C PHE A 27 -14.09 -13.80 -15.58
N GLN A 28 -14.41 -15.00 -15.11
CA GLN A 28 -15.48 -15.18 -14.14
C GLN A 28 -15.02 -14.67 -12.76
N PRO A 29 -15.94 -14.24 -11.87
CA PRO A 29 -15.60 -13.79 -10.53
C PRO A 29 -14.76 -14.79 -9.73
N SER A 30 -15.01 -16.09 -9.90
CA SER A 30 -14.24 -17.18 -9.28
C SER A 30 -12.80 -17.33 -9.77
N GLN A 31 -12.45 -16.64 -10.84
CA GLN A 31 -11.11 -16.65 -11.44
C GLN A 31 -10.28 -15.42 -11.02
N LEU A 32 -10.84 -14.50 -10.23
CA LEU A 32 -10.08 -13.39 -9.67
C LEU A 32 -8.97 -13.94 -8.78
N TRP A 33 -7.82 -13.28 -8.82
CA TRP A 33 -6.73 -13.62 -7.95
C TRP A 33 -7.14 -13.49 -6.47
N GLU A 34 -6.72 -14.44 -5.67
CA GLU A 34 -6.90 -14.46 -4.22
C GLU A 34 -5.62 -15.00 -3.55
N PRO A 35 -5.29 -14.52 -2.35
CA PRO A 35 -4.23 -15.13 -1.56
C PRO A 35 -4.51 -16.61 -1.31
N GLU A 36 -3.48 -17.44 -1.34
CA GLU A 36 -3.56 -18.83 -0.87
C GLU A 36 -4.20 -18.91 0.52
N VAL A 37 -5.01 -19.96 0.74
CA VAL A 37 -5.66 -20.17 2.05
C VAL A 37 -4.65 -20.75 3.04
N LEU A 38 -4.44 -20.06 4.16
CA LEU A 38 -3.60 -20.53 5.25
C LEU A 38 -4.43 -20.73 6.53
N PRO A 39 -4.05 -21.68 7.39
CA PRO A 39 -4.80 -21.98 8.62
C PRO A 39 -4.97 -20.77 9.55
N GLU A 40 -3.99 -19.83 9.52
CA GLU A 40 -3.93 -18.66 10.41
C GLU A 40 -4.68 -17.43 9.87
N ASP A 41 -5.30 -17.52 8.68
CA ASP A 41 -5.93 -16.35 8.05
C ASP A 41 -6.98 -15.67 8.93
N SER A 42 -7.75 -16.44 9.70
CA SER A 42 -8.79 -15.89 10.60
C SER A 42 -8.23 -15.07 11.77
N GLU A 43 -6.97 -15.26 12.12
CA GLU A 43 -6.25 -14.51 13.14
C GLU A 43 -5.25 -13.50 12.55
N SER A 44 -5.20 -13.42 11.22
CA SER A 44 -4.24 -12.61 10.48
C SER A 44 -4.84 -11.31 9.97
N THR A 45 -3.97 -10.32 9.76
CA THR A 45 -4.29 -9.07 9.04
C THR A 45 -3.83 -9.17 7.60
N LEU A 46 -4.74 -8.96 6.66
CA LEU A 46 -4.40 -8.78 5.25
C LEU A 46 -4.04 -7.31 4.99
N ILE A 47 -2.84 -7.05 4.49
CA ILE A 47 -2.35 -5.73 4.10
C ILE A 47 -2.31 -5.65 2.57
N LEU A 48 -3.00 -4.66 2.03
CA LEU A 48 -3.11 -4.42 0.60
C LEU A 48 -2.51 -3.05 0.27
N ALA A 49 -1.30 -3.07 -0.30
CA ALA A 49 -0.54 -1.86 -0.56
C ALA A 49 -0.81 -1.26 -1.96
N GLY A 50 -2.09 -1.18 -2.35
CA GLY A 50 -2.57 -0.48 -3.53
C GLY A 50 -2.64 -1.29 -4.82
N ASP A 51 -3.23 -0.67 -5.84
CA ASP A 51 -3.48 -1.22 -7.18
C ASP A 51 -4.23 -2.55 -7.14
N ILE A 52 -5.35 -2.54 -6.40
CA ILE A 52 -6.21 -3.70 -6.21
C ILE A 52 -7.23 -3.77 -7.34
N TRP A 53 -7.84 -2.62 -7.66
CA TRP A 53 -8.99 -2.51 -8.54
C TRP A 53 -8.93 -1.25 -9.40
N HIS A 54 -10.02 -0.93 -10.11
CA HIS A 54 -10.16 0.26 -10.94
C HIS A 54 -11.50 0.96 -10.63
N SER A 55 -11.49 2.25 -10.35
CA SER A 55 -12.64 2.96 -9.77
C SER A 55 -13.92 2.96 -10.62
N LYS A 56 -13.82 2.92 -11.95
CA LYS A 56 -15.01 2.85 -12.80
C LYS A 56 -15.84 1.57 -12.64
N LYS A 57 -15.21 0.48 -12.16
CA LYS A 57 -15.84 -0.84 -12.06
C LYS A 57 -15.40 -1.59 -10.79
N PRO A 58 -15.24 -0.92 -9.63
CA PRO A 58 -14.75 -1.58 -8.43
C PRO A 58 -15.65 -2.72 -8.00
N PHE A 59 -16.87 -2.77 -8.56
CA PHE A 59 -17.97 -3.57 -8.08
C PHE A 59 -18.80 -4.09 -9.26
N ALA A 60 -18.14 -4.38 -10.38
CA ALA A 60 -18.80 -4.81 -11.61
C ALA A 60 -19.58 -6.12 -11.48
N PHE A 61 -19.37 -6.85 -10.41
CA PHE A 61 -20.09 -8.05 -10.07
C PHE A 61 -21.01 -7.76 -8.88
N SER A 62 -22.26 -7.41 -9.16
CA SER A 62 -23.28 -7.04 -8.17
C SER A 62 -23.50 -8.09 -7.05
N ASN A 63 -23.13 -9.35 -7.29
CA ASN A 63 -23.28 -10.46 -6.35
C ASN A 63 -21.94 -11.03 -5.86
N TYR A 64 -20.80 -10.46 -6.24
CA TYR A 64 -19.50 -10.93 -5.83
C TYR A 64 -18.67 -9.77 -5.30
N SER A 65 -18.43 -9.79 -4.02
CA SER A 65 -17.55 -8.83 -3.37
C SER A 65 -16.23 -9.51 -3.00
N TRP A 66 -15.18 -9.24 -3.74
CA TRP A 66 -13.84 -9.73 -3.41
C TRP A 66 -13.43 -9.27 -2.00
N PHE A 67 -13.64 -8.00 -1.68
CA PHE A 67 -13.41 -7.49 -0.32
C PHE A 67 -14.30 -8.17 0.71
N GLY A 68 -15.56 -8.44 0.40
CA GLY A 68 -16.46 -9.20 1.28
C GLY A 68 -15.92 -10.58 1.61
N LYS A 69 -15.34 -11.27 0.62
CA LYS A 69 -14.68 -12.57 0.83
C LYS A 69 -13.43 -12.44 1.70
N MET A 70 -12.59 -11.42 1.45
CA MET A 70 -11.39 -11.18 2.26
C MET A 70 -11.73 -10.83 3.71
N THR A 71 -12.77 -10.01 3.95
CA THR A 71 -13.21 -9.65 5.30
C THR A 71 -13.85 -10.82 6.07
N GLN A 72 -14.41 -11.81 5.39
CA GLN A 72 -14.88 -13.05 6.02
C GLN A 72 -13.72 -13.99 6.40
N ARG A 73 -12.61 -13.90 5.69
CA ARG A 73 -11.46 -14.79 5.83
C ARG A 73 -10.43 -14.27 6.81
N PHE A 74 -10.16 -12.97 6.79
CA PHE A 74 -9.13 -12.34 7.62
C PHE A 74 -9.73 -11.59 8.81
N LYS A 75 -8.99 -11.55 9.92
CA LYS A 75 -9.36 -10.76 11.11
C LYS A 75 -9.56 -9.29 10.75
N TYR A 76 -8.60 -8.72 10.01
CA TYR A 76 -8.65 -7.36 9.49
C TYR A 76 -8.13 -7.31 8.05
N VAL A 77 -8.65 -6.36 7.28
CA VAL A 77 -8.14 -6.02 5.95
C VAL A 77 -7.77 -4.54 5.94
N LEU A 78 -6.49 -4.24 5.82
CA LEU A 78 -5.95 -2.88 5.75
C LEU A 78 -5.62 -2.56 4.30
N VAL A 79 -6.14 -1.45 3.79
CA VAL A 79 -6.03 -1.07 2.38
C VAL A 79 -5.45 0.32 2.25
N VAL A 80 -4.42 0.47 1.45
CA VAL A 80 -3.99 1.72 0.86
C VAL A 80 -4.43 1.71 -0.61
N LEU A 81 -4.96 2.79 -1.15
CA LEU A 81 -5.26 2.86 -2.58
C LEU A 81 -3.99 3.17 -3.37
N GLY A 82 -3.82 2.50 -4.51
CA GLY A 82 -2.80 2.80 -5.51
C GLY A 82 -3.33 3.72 -6.61
N ASN A 83 -2.48 4.06 -7.57
CA ASN A 83 -2.86 4.97 -8.64
C ASN A 83 -3.93 4.37 -9.57
N HIS A 84 -3.87 3.06 -9.87
CA HIS A 84 -4.89 2.40 -10.68
C HIS A 84 -6.26 2.38 -10.00
N ASP A 85 -6.34 2.36 -8.68
CA ASP A 85 -7.61 2.42 -7.95
C ASP A 85 -8.38 3.73 -8.21
N PHE A 86 -7.70 4.77 -8.75
CA PHE A 86 -8.33 6.04 -9.18
C PHE A 86 -8.63 6.10 -10.69
N TRP A 87 -8.13 5.14 -11.49
CA TRP A 87 -8.33 5.18 -12.94
C TRP A 87 -9.80 5.08 -13.32
N GLY A 88 -10.21 5.95 -14.23
CA GLY A 88 -11.60 6.13 -14.62
C GLY A 88 -12.46 6.88 -13.61
N GLY A 89 -11.93 7.21 -12.46
CA GLY A 89 -12.55 7.99 -11.40
C GLY A 89 -11.95 9.39 -11.25
N THR A 90 -12.06 9.91 -10.07
CA THR A 90 -11.70 11.30 -9.75
C THR A 90 -10.89 11.37 -8.47
N PHE A 91 -9.65 11.86 -8.55
CA PHE A 91 -8.84 12.17 -7.38
C PHE A 91 -9.33 13.50 -6.74
N PRO A 92 -9.53 13.60 -5.44
CA PRO A 92 -9.40 12.57 -4.40
C PRO A 92 -10.74 11.88 -4.03
N THR A 93 -11.75 11.94 -4.91
CA THR A 93 -13.13 11.48 -4.60
C THR A 93 -13.19 9.98 -4.31
N GLU A 94 -12.28 9.21 -4.90
CA GLU A 94 -12.30 7.74 -4.77
C GLU A 94 -12.09 7.24 -3.34
N TYR A 95 -11.40 7.99 -2.48
CA TYR A 95 -11.36 7.68 -1.05
C TYR A 95 -12.76 7.65 -0.42
N LYS A 96 -13.59 8.64 -0.77
CA LYS A 96 -14.98 8.70 -0.28
C LYS A 96 -15.86 7.60 -0.90
N ASN A 97 -15.63 7.27 -2.17
CA ASN A 97 -16.33 6.20 -2.85
C ASN A 97 -16.03 4.84 -2.22
N PHE A 98 -14.76 4.59 -1.85
CA PHE A 98 -14.37 3.37 -1.16
C PHE A 98 -15.04 3.25 0.22
N GLU A 99 -15.00 4.32 1.03
CA GLU A 99 -15.65 4.34 2.34
C GLU A 99 -17.17 4.15 2.24
N ARG A 100 -17.81 4.77 1.24
CA ARG A 100 -19.23 4.55 0.98
C ARG A 100 -19.53 3.07 0.68
N TYR A 101 -18.78 2.47 -0.23
CA TYR A 101 -18.91 1.06 -0.57
C TYR A 101 -18.74 0.16 0.66
N LYS A 102 -17.68 0.36 1.42
CA LYS A 102 -17.41 -0.38 2.67
C LYS A 102 -18.63 -0.34 3.60
N ASN A 103 -19.21 0.85 3.79
CA ASN A 103 -20.36 1.05 4.66
C ASN A 103 -21.65 0.38 4.11
N GLU A 104 -21.91 0.52 2.81
CA GLU A 104 -23.05 -0.11 2.13
C GLU A 104 -22.97 -1.64 2.20
N GLN A 105 -21.77 -2.22 2.06
CA GLN A 105 -21.53 -3.66 2.16
C GLN A 105 -21.34 -4.15 3.60
N LYS A 106 -21.32 -3.26 4.60
CA LYS A 106 -21.12 -3.57 6.03
C LYS A 106 -19.81 -4.31 6.31
N LEU A 107 -18.72 -3.93 5.64
CA LEU A 107 -17.40 -4.52 5.78
C LEU A 107 -16.67 -3.89 6.99
N ASN A 108 -17.05 -4.26 8.20
CA ASN A 108 -16.66 -3.58 9.43
C ASN A 108 -15.17 -3.76 9.80
N ASN A 109 -14.52 -4.82 9.31
CA ASN A 109 -13.10 -5.10 9.52
C ASN A 109 -12.22 -4.75 8.30
N LEU A 110 -12.77 -3.97 7.34
CA LEU A 110 -12.05 -3.36 6.24
C LEU A 110 -11.69 -1.91 6.59
N PHE A 111 -10.42 -1.54 6.50
CA PHE A 111 -9.94 -0.20 6.86
C PHE A 111 -9.15 0.41 5.71
N LEU A 112 -9.63 1.56 5.22
CA LEU A 112 -8.89 2.38 4.26
C LEU A 112 -7.90 3.26 5.02
N LEU A 113 -6.63 3.19 4.64
CA LEU A 113 -5.55 4.00 5.20
C LEU A 113 -5.16 5.09 4.20
N GLN A 114 -5.62 6.31 4.49
CA GLN A 114 -5.22 7.51 3.77
C GLN A 114 -4.90 8.63 4.76
N ASP A 115 -3.63 8.91 4.93
CA ASP A 115 -3.12 9.82 5.96
C ASP A 115 -3.78 9.49 7.32
N SER A 116 -3.66 8.25 7.74
CA SER A 116 -4.32 7.73 8.94
C SER A 116 -3.45 6.70 9.67
N THR A 117 -3.76 6.46 10.93
CA THR A 117 -2.99 5.61 11.84
C THR A 117 -3.90 4.57 12.49
N ILE A 118 -3.40 3.34 12.57
CA ILE A 118 -3.99 2.25 13.36
C ILE A 118 -3.04 1.91 14.51
N LEU A 119 -3.59 1.75 15.69
CA LEU A 119 -2.93 1.13 16.85
C LEU A 119 -3.47 -0.28 17.00
N MET A 120 -2.62 -1.30 16.94
CA MET A 120 -2.99 -2.70 17.00
C MET A 120 -2.02 -3.44 17.92
N GLY A 121 -2.40 -3.59 19.18
CA GLY A 121 -1.46 -4.06 20.21
C GLY A 121 -0.24 -3.14 20.30
N ASP A 122 0.95 -3.72 20.19
CA ASP A 122 2.21 -2.96 20.21
C ASP A 122 2.60 -2.36 18.84
N TYR A 123 1.72 -2.44 17.86
CA TYR A 123 1.98 -1.92 16.52
C TYR A 123 1.26 -0.61 16.27
N LYS A 124 2.01 0.36 15.78
CA LYS A 124 1.51 1.61 15.20
C LYS A 124 1.69 1.54 13.70
N ILE A 125 0.58 1.53 12.96
CA ILE A 125 0.54 1.32 11.53
C ILE A 125 0.04 2.60 10.87
N ILE A 126 0.85 3.22 10.04
CA ILE A 126 0.55 4.46 9.31
C ILE A 126 0.36 4.11 7.85
N GLY A 127 -0.72 4.59 7.21
CA GLY A 127 -0.95 4.29 5.80
C GLY A 127 -1.34 5.50 4.96
N SER A 128 -0.87 5.49 3.70
CA SER A 128 -1.18 6.50 2.69
C SER A 128 -0.82 6.01 1.28
N THR A 129 -1.49 6.52 0.24
CA THR A 129 -1.07 6.32 -1.16
C THR A 129 0.35 6.85 -1.40
N LEU A 130 0.75 7.88 -0.70
CA LEU A 130 2.00 8.64 -0.76
C LEU A 130 2.17 9.44 -2.07
N TRP A 131 1.85 8.86 -3.24
CA TRP A 131 2.10 9.44 -4.56
C TRP A 131 3.59 9.64 -4.83
N THR A 132 3.93 10.47 -5.84
CA THR A 132 5.32 10.75 -6.23
C THR A 132 5.72 12.19 -5.95
N SER A 133 6.96 12.36 -5.52
CA SER A 133 7.58 13.67 -5.32
C SER A 133 7.98 14.34 -6.62
N LEU A 134 8.06 13.57 -7.71
CA LEU A 134 8.77 13.96 -8.96
C LEU A 134 10.20 14.46 -8.67
N GLN A 135 10.79 13.93 -7.61
CA GLN A 135 12.14 14.22 -7.09
C GLN A 135 12.47 15.73 -7.09
N ASP A 136 13.46 16.15 -7.87
CA ASP A 136 13.94 17.54 -7.94
C ASP A 136 13.00 18.48 -8.72
N ARG A 137 11.94 17.92 -9.35
CA ARG A 137 10.97 18.68 -10.17
C ARG A 137 11.62 19.42 -11.32
N SER A 138 12.71 18.90 -11.85
CA SER A 138 13.35 19.46 -13.04
C SER A 138 12.37 19.54 -14.21
N SER A 139 12.62 20.46 -15.14
CA SER A 139 11.77 20.60 -16.34
C SER A 139 11.68 19.30 -17.14
N ALA A 140 12.76 18.53 -17.19
CA ALA A 140 12.81 17.25 -17.89
C ALA A 140 11.88 16.22 -17.23
N ILE A 141 11.93 16.08 -15.89
CA ILE A 141 11.03 15.17 -15.15
C ILE A 141 9.57 15.58 -15.30
N MET A 142 9.28 16.88 -15.16
CA MET A 142 7.92 17.40 -15.30
C MET A 142 7.37 17.23 -16.71
N GLU A 143 8.19 17.42 -17.74
CA GLU A 143 7.80 17.19 -19.14
C GLU A 143 7.53 15.70 -19.39
N GLN A 144 8.44 14.82 -18.97
CA GLN A 144 8.29 13.38 -19.12
C GLN A 144 7.03 12.88 -18.39
N PHE A 145 6.82 13.29 -17.15
CA PHE A 145 5.61 12.95 -16.39
C PHE A 145 4.34 13.35 -17.15
N ASN A 146 4.27 14.60 -17.60
CA ASN A 146 3.12 15.10 -18.34
C ASN A 146 2.88 14.39 -19.68
N LYS A 147 3.93 13.86 -20.31
CA LYS A 147 3.88 13.19 -21.60
C LYS A 147 3.54 11.71 -21.48
N THR A 148 4.09 11.00 -20.51
CA THR A 148 4.05 9.54 -20.44
C THR A 148 3.20 8.96 -19.33
N ASN A 149 2.96 9.72 -18.23
CA ASN A 149 2.25 9.17 -17.09
C ASN A 149 0.78 8.88 -17.42
N ASN A 150 0.39 7.62 -17.25
CA ASN A 150 -0.95 7.14 -17.54
C ASN A 150 -2.01 7.68 -16.56
N ASP A 151 -1.62 8.05 -15.34
CA ASP A 151 -2.56 8.60 -14.37
C ASP A 151 -3.19 9.90 -14.88
N LEU A 152 -2.38 10.75 -15.58
CA LEU A 152 -2.89 11.97 -16.21
C LEU A 152 -3.88 11.69 -17.34
N ARG A 153 -3.82 10.50 -17.93
CA ARG A 153 -4.69 10.08 -19.03
C ARG A 153 -5.99 9.46 -18.53
N TYR A 154 -5.91 8.66 -17.46
CA TYR A 154 -7.03 7.85 -16.98
C TYR A 154 -7.75 8.42 -15.75
N MET A 155 -7.18 9.40 -15.06
CA MET A 155 -7.79 10.06 -13.91
C MET A 155 -8.35 11.44 -14.25
N ARG A 156 -9.27 11.91 -13.40
CA ARG A 156 -9.72 13.30 -13.37
C ARG A 156 -9.38 13.89 -12.00
N TRP A 157 -9.20 15.18 -11.97
CA TRP A 157 -9.01 15.90 -10.72
C TRP A 157 -10.27 16.72 -10.39
N HIS A 158 -10.72 16.62 -9.15
CA HIS A 158 -11.82 17.38 -8.61
C HIS A 158 -11.29 18.51 -7.73
N ASP A 159 -11.58 19.76 -8.15
CA ASP A 159 -11.29 20.94 -7.34
C ASP A 159 -12.52 21.26 -6.48
N SER A 160 -12.40 21.10 -5.16
CA SER A 160 -13.51 21.34 -4.22
C SER A 160 -14.08 22.77 -4.26
N ARG A 161 -13.29 23.72 -4.77
CA ARG A 161 -13.75 25.11 -5.01
C ARG A 161 -14.76 25.22 -6.15
N TYR A 162 -14.78 24.20 -7.03
CA TYR A 162 -15.64 24.13 -8.21
C TYR A 162 -16.29 22.75 -8.29
N PRO A 163 -17.31 22.47 -7.45
CA PRO A 163 -17.81 21.11 -7.21
C PRO A 163 -18.35 20.37 -8.42
N ASN A 164 -18.68 21.08 -9.50
CA ASN A 164 -19.17 20.47 -10.75
C ASN A 164 -18.12 20.47 -11.86
N THR A 165 -16.86 20.82 -11.56
CA THR A 165 -15.81 20.95 -12.56
C THR A 165 -14.76 19.87 -12.38
N TYR A 166 -14.72 18.94 -13.33
CA TYR A 166 -13.67 17.92 -13.43
C TYR A 166 -12.61 18.38 -14.42
N LYS A 167 -11.39 18.53 -13.95
CA LYS A 167 -10.26 18.93 -14.79
C LYS A 167 -9.45 17.69 -15.19
N LYS A 168 -8.76 17.77 -16.33
CA LYS A 168 -7.72 16.81 -16.66
C LYS A 168 -6.67 16.83 -15.55
N ALA A 169 -6.21 15.67 -15.12
CA ALA A 169 -5.16 15.58 -14.11
C ALA A 169 -3.88 16.27 -14.60
N SER A 170 -3.10 16.77 -13.67
CA SER A 170 -1.78 17.38 -13.91
C SER A 170 -0.86 17.01 -12.75
N ALA A 171 0.42 17.27 -12.85
CA ALA A 171 1.39 16.96 -11.80
C ALA A 171 1.09 17.64 -10.45
N LYS A 172 0.52 18.85 -10.46
CA LYS A 172 0.34 19.67 -9.24
C LYS A 172 -0.48 18.97 -8.14
N PRO A 173 -1.68 18.41 -8.38
CA PRO A 173 -2.43 17.71 -7.35
C PRO A 173 -1.68 16.52 -6.74
N PHE A 174 -0.89 15.79 -7.53
CA PHE A 174 -0.09 14.67 -7.03
C PHE A 174 1.03 15.15 -6.11
N LEU A 175 1.72 16.24 -6.46
CA LEU A 175 2.73 16.86 -5.62
C LEU A 175 2.16 17.40 -4.30
N GLU A 176 0.96 18.00 -4.35
CA GLU A 176 0.26 18.46 -3.14
C GLU A 176 -0.12 17.26 -2.25
N ALA A 177 -0.63 16.18 -2.83
CA ALA A 177 -0.96 14.95 -2.13
C ALA A 177 0.29 14.28 -1.55
N PHE A 178 1.39 14.18 -2.32
CA PHE A 178 2.66 13.67 -1.83
C PHE A 178 3.15 14.46 -0.61
N ASN A 179 3.21 15.78 -0.70
CA ASN A 179 3.71 16.62 0.39
C ASN A 179 2.86 16.45 1.66
N LYS A 180 1.54 16.37 1.51
CA LYS A 180 0.62 16.14 2.62
C LYS A 180 0.84 14.77 3.26
N SER A 181 0.91 13.72 2.46
CA SER A 181 1.10 12.35 2.96
C SER A 181 2.48 12.16 3.59
N LYS A 182 3.54 12.71 2.97
CA LYS A 182 4.89 12.72 3.54
C LYS A 182 4.89 13.40 4.92
N HIS A 183 4.32 14.59 5.02
CA HIS A 183 4.23 15.32 6.28
C HIS A 183 3.48 14.50 7.35
N TYR A 184 2.31 13.94 7.00
CA TYR A 184 1.54 13.09 7.91
C TYR A 184 2.36 11.88 8.40
N ILE A 185 3.01 11.17 7.48
CA ILE A 185 3.81 9.98 7.83
C ILE A 185 4.90 10.35 8.83
N PHE A 186 5.75 11.33 8.52
CA PHE A 186 6.90 11.63 9.37
C PHE A 186 6.52 12.37 10.66
N GLU A 187 5.45 13.13 10.71
CA GLU A 187 4.93 13.68 11.99
C GLU A 187 4.40 12.58 12.91
N ASN A 188 3.83 11.50 12.36
CA ASN A 188 3.28 10.41 13.14
C ASN A 188 4.26 9.24 13.33
N ALA A 189 5.40 9.25 12.63
CA ALA A 189 6.44 8.24 12.73
C ALA A 189 7.26 8.37 14.03
N VAL A 190 6.56 8.49 15.14
CA VAL A 190 7.10 8.57 16.51
C VAL A 190 6.50 7.43 17.30
N LYS A 191 7.33 6.66 17.99
CA LYS A 191 6.89 5.60 18.90
C LYS A 191 6.36 6.22 20.19
N ASP A 192 5.20 5.75 20.64
CA ASP A 192 4.57 6.22 21.89
C ASP A 192 5.29 5.65 23.12
N TYR A 193 6.00 4.51 22.95
CA TYR A 193 6.86 3.85 23.95
C TYR A 193 7.97 3.05 23.22
N PRO A 194 9.10 2.73 23.88
CA PRO A 194 10.30 2.17 23.22
C PRO A 194 10.07 0.85 22.48
N GLU A 195 9.23 -0.04 23.00
CA GLU A 195 8.97 -1.38 22.45
C GLU A 195 7.98 -1.36 21.30
N GLN A 196 7.26 -0.24 21.09
CA GLN A 196 6.29 -0.11 20.01
C GLN A 196 6.95 -0.34 18.64
N LYS A 197 6.32 -1.14 17.82
CA LYS A 197 6.71 -1.35 16.42
C LYS A 197 5.99 -0.37 15.51
N LEU A 198 6.75 0.33 14.69
CA LEU A 198 6.24 1.36 13.81
C LEU A 198 6.28 0.90 12.35
N PHE A 199 5.12 0.68 11.76
CA PHE A 199 4.95 0.25 10.39
C PHE A 199 4.39 1.38 9.53
N VAL A 200 4.91 1.51 8.32
CA VAL A 200 4.34 2.39 7.29
C VAL A 200 3.90 1.55 6.10
N ILE A 201 2.72 1.82 5.57
CA ILE A 201 2.18 1.21 4.36
C ILE A 201 1.95 2.32 3.35
N SER A 202 2.60 2.25 2.20
CA SER A 202 2.31 3.15 1.08
C SER A 202 2.08 2.37 -0.20
N HIS A 203 1.49 3.00 -1.23
CA HIS A 203 1.49 2.40 -2.56
C HIS A 203 2.77 2.78 -3.30
N HIS A 204 3.04 4.08 -3.47
CA HIS A 204 4.30 4.49 -4.10
C HIS A 204 5.50 4.20 -3.19
N PRO A 205 6.62 3.71 -3.75
CA PRO A 205 7.83 3.42 -2.99
C PRO A 205 8.39 4.67 -2.31
N PRO A 206 8.91 4.55 -1.07
CA PRO A 206 9.60 5.65 -0.40
C PRO A 206 10.99 5.92 -0.98
N SER A 207 11.57 4.91 -1.63
CA SER A 207 12.93 4.87 -2.15
C SER A 207 13.00 4.03 -3.42
N LYS A 208 14.07 4.15 -4.17
CA LYS A 208 14.37 3.29 -5.32
C LYS A 208 15.02 1.95 -4.95
N VAL A 209 15.23 1.67 -3.68
CA VAL A 209 16.03 0.53 -3.20
C VAL A 209 15.53 -0.84 -3.70
N LEU A 210 14.23 -1.00 -3.93
CA LEU A 210 13.62 -2.19 -4.55
C LEU A 210 13.24 -1.99 -6.02
N ALA A 211 13.44 -0.81 -6.60
CA ALA A 211 13.22 -0.55 -8.02
C ALA A 211 14.51 -0.86 -8.78
N THR A 212 14.71 -2.13 -9.13
CA THR A 212 15.99 -2.64 -9.67
C THR A 212 15.95 -3.00 -11.16
N ASP A 213 14.87 -2.62 -11.87
CA ASP A 213 14.77 -2.87 -13.32
C ASP A 213 15.88 -2.10 -14.07
N PRO A 214 16.81 -2.81 -14.72
CA PRO A 214 17.94 -2.18 -15.40
C PRO A 214 17.55 -1.38 -16.65
N ASP A 215 16.35 -1.57 -17.15
CA ASP A 215 15.85 -0.86 -18.34
C ASP A 215 15.24 0.50 -18.00
N LEU A 216 15.05 0.84 -16.71
CA LEU A 216 14.54 2.13 -16.27
C LEU A 216 15.61 3.21 -16.25
N THR A 217 15.26 4.38 -16.74
CA THR A 217 16.12 5.58 -16.67
C THR A 217 15.97 6.27 -15.31
N ASP A 218 16.90 7.19 -14.99
CA ASP A 218 16.79 8.03 -13.79
C ASP A 218 15.48 8.84 -13.77
N ILE A 219 14.96 9.23 -14.94
CA ILE A 219 13.68 9.94 -15.06
C ILE A 219 12.54 9.01 -14.71
N ASP A 220 12.56 7.75 -15.15
CA ASP A 220 11.54 6.77 -14.81
C ASP A 220 11.51 6.50 -13.30
N PHE A 221 12.68 6.38 -12.66
CA PHE A 221 12.76 6.30 -11.20
C PHE A 221 12.21 7.54 -10.52
N ALA A 222 12.52 8.74 -11.03
CA ALA A 222 12.05 10.00 -10.47
C ALA A 222 10.53 10.16 -10.55
N ILE A 223 9.89 9.56 -11.54
CA ILE A 223 8.43 9.57 -11.73
C ILE A 223 7.73 8.53 -10.87
N ASN A 224 8.31 7.34 -10.73
CA ASN A 224 7.64 6.19 -10.12
C ASN A 224 8.07 5.90 -8.67
N THR A 225 9.17 6.50 -8.19
CA THR A 225 9.64 6.31 -6.82
C THR A 225 9.83 7.65 -6.11
N ASN A 226 10.13 7.59 -4.82
CA ASN A 226 10.50 8.75 -4.03
C ASN A 226 11.97 8.66 -3.58
N ASN A 227 12.48 9.74 -3.01
CA ASN A 227 13.81 9.81 -2.40
C ASN A 227 13.64 10.29 -0.95
N LEU A 228 13.18 9.39 -0.08
CA LEU A 228 12.93 9.66 1.34
C LEU A 228 13.97 9.01 2.24
N ASP A 229 15.07 8.52 1.70
CA ASP A 229 16.10 7.74 2.40
C ASP A 229 16.62 8.48 3.63
N ASP A 230 16.98 9.76 3.50
CA ASP A 230 17.47 10.57 4.62
C ASP A 230 16.42 10.75 5.74
N LEU A 231 15.15 10.90 5.38
CA LEU A 231 14.07 10.99 6.37
C LEU A 231 13.81 9.66 7.06
N ILE A 232 13.93 8.56 6.32
CA ILE A 232 13.81 7.20 6.86
C ILE A 232 14.96 6.94 7.84
N LEU A 233 16.20 7.27 7.49
CA LEU A 233 17.38 7.14 8.35
C LEU A 233 17.25 7.91 9.68
N GLN A 234 16.54 9.03 9.67
CA GLN A 234 16.30 9.87 10.85
C GLN A 234 15.04 9.47 11.63
N SER A 235 14.24 8.52 11.13
CA SER A 235 12.99 8.10 11.74
C SER A 235 13.16 6.86 12.64
N ASN A 236 12.09 6.52 13.36
CA ASN A 236 12.00 5.28 14.15
C ASN A 236 11.14 4.21 13.45
N ILE A 237 10.99 4.28 12.13
CA ILE A 237 10.21 3.30 11.36
C ILE A 237 10.95 1.97 11.36
N ASP A 238 10.26 0.90 11.80
CA ASP A 238 10.81 -0.45 11.78
C ASP A 238 10.61 -1.11 10.41
N VAL A 239 9.42 -0.94 9.80
CA VAL A 239 9.07 -1.56 8.51
C VAL A 239 8.32 -0.57 7.63
N TRP A 240 8.69 -0.52 6.35
CA TRP A 240 7.97 0.21 5.30
C TRP A 240 7.55 -0.74 4.19
N MET A 241 6.26 -0.92 4.00
CA MET A 241 5.66 -1.78 2.98
C MET A 241 5.15 -0.93 1.80
N HIS A 242 5.38 -1.41 0.57
CA HIS A 242 4.91 -0.69 -0.62
C HIS A 242 4.60 -1.60 -1.81
N GLY A 243 4.06 -1.02 -2.89
CA GLY A 243 3.78 -1.63 -4.19
C GLY A 243 4.35 -0.81 -5.35
N HIS A 244 3.56 -0.64 -6.40
CA HIS A 244 3.69 0.25 -7.57
C HIS A 244 4.73 -0.17 -8.63
N VAL A 245 5.95 -0.46 -8.24
CA VAL A 245 7.03 -0.78 -9.19
C VAL A 245 7.05 -2.24 -9.65
N HIS A 246 6.07 -3.05 -9.22
CA HIS A 246 5.92 -4.47 -9.57
C HIS A 246 7.18 -5.32 -9.33
N GLN A 247 7.96 -4.97 -8.32
CA GLN A 247 9.13 -5.73 -7.90
C GLN A 247 8.95 -6.15 -6.46
N SER A 248 9.09 -7.45 -6.20
CA SER A 248 8.99 -8.01 -4.86
C SER A 248 10.38 -8.16 -4.25
N GLY A 249 10.49 -7.99 -2.93
CA GLY A 249 11.74 -8.18 -2.23
C GLY A 249 11.76 -7.52 -0.86
N LYS A 250 12.94 -7.63 -0.23
CA LYS A 250 13.27 -6.98 1.02
C LYS A 250 14.61 -6.26 0.90
N ALA A 251 14.69 -5.07 1.44
CA ALA A 251 15.90 -4.27 1.53
C ALA A 251 15.94 -3.52 2.86
N LYS A 252 17.02 -2.80 3.14
CA LYS A 252 17.12 -1.95 4.34
C LYS A 252 17.60 -0.57 4.00
N ILE A 253 17.05 0.41 4.70
CA ILE A 253 17.56 1.78 4.78
C ILE A 253 17.82 2.05 6.27
N GLY A 254 19.08 2.01 6.66
CA GLY A 254 19.46 2.02 8.09
C GLY A 254 18.84 0.84 8.84
N ASN A 255 18.04 1.12 9.85
CA ASN A 255 17.33 0.11 10.64
C ASN A 255 15.94 -0.24 10.08
N THR A 256 15.42 0.52 9.14
CA THR A 256 14.10 0.30 8.54
C THR A 256 14.16 -0.81 7.49
N GLU A 257 13.35 -1.84 7.63
CA GLU A 257 13.14 -2.84 6.58
C GLU A 257 12.14 -2.32 5.53
N ILE A 258 12.51 -2.36 4.26
CA ILE A 258 11.66 -2.00 3.12
C ILE A 258 11.17 -3.29 2.49
N ILE A 259 9.85 -3.45 2.34
CA ILE A 259 9.24 -4.70 1.88
C ILE A 259 8.24 -4.41 0.75
N ALA A 260 8.30 -5.22 -0.30
CA ALA A 260 7.27 -5.28 -1.34
C ALA A 260 6.95 -6.74 -1.67
N ASN A 261 5.67 -7.05 -1.88
CA ASN A 261 5.21 -8.34 -2.38
C ASN A 261 4.10 -8.13 -3.41
N THR A 262 4.51 -7.82 -4.62
CA THR A 262 3.65 -7.39 -5.72
C THR A 262 3.20 -8.58 -6.56
N VAL A 263 1.89 -8.73 -6.78
CA VAL A 263 1.32 -9.78 -7.63
C VAL A 263 1.61 -9.49 -9.10
N GLY A 264 1.47 -8.24 -9.50
CA GLY A 264 1.66 -7.77 -10.87
C GLY A 264 0.48 -8.09 -11.78
N TYR A 265 0.66 -7.85 -13.07
CA TYR A 265 -0.37 -8.14 -14.07
C TYR A 265 -0.47 -9.64 -14.33
N ALA A 266 -1.24 -10.35 -13.51
CA ALA A 266 -1.39 -11.82 -13.54
C ALA A 266 -1.85 -12.42 -14.90
N ILE A 267 -2.12 -11.58 -15.89
CA ILE A 267 -2.64 -11.95 -17.22
C ILE A 267 -1.53 -11.98 -18.28
N SER A 268 -0.31 -11.65 -17.94
CA SER A 268 0.86 -11.73 -18.81
C SER A 268 1.98 -12.48 -18.09
N PRO A 269 2.07 -13.81 -18.28
CA PRO A 269 3.10 -14.62 -17.63
C PRO A 269 4.53 -14.09 -17.85
N ASP A 270 4.82 -13.60 -19.07
CA ASP A 270 6.13 -13.07 -19.42
C ASP A 270 6.44 -11.76 -18.70
N PHE A 271 5.43 -10.90 -18.52
CA PHE A 271 5.58 -9.66 -17.79
C PHE A 271 5.80 -9.92 -16.30
N ASN A 272 5.00 -10.79 -15.71
CA ASN A 272 5.13 -11.18 -14.31
C ASN A 272 6.47 -11.85 -14.01
N ALA A 273 6.96 -12.72 -14.92
CA ALA A 273 8.26 -13.36 -14.77
C ALA A 273 9.41 -12.34 -14.72
N LYS A 274 9.32 -11.25 -15.50
CA LYS A 274 10.34 -10.20 -15.52
C LYS A 274 10.34 -9.36 -14.22
N PHE A 275 9.17 -9.00 -13.69
CA PHE A 275 9.06 -8.03 -12.60
C PHE A 275 8.80 -8.65 -11.22
N ASN A 276 8.34 -9.89 -11.16
CA ASN A 276 7.92 -10.56 -9.93
C ASN A 276 8.71 -11.82 -9.59
N SER A 277 9.98 -11.89 -9.95
CA SER A 277 10.83 -13.05 -9.69
C SER A 277 10.91 -13.45 -8.20
N LEU A 278 10.67 -12.53 -7.29
CA LEU A 278 10.67 -12.74 -5.84
C LEU A 278 9.26 -12.72 -5.22
N TYR A 279 8.19 -12.68 -6.04
CA TYR A 279 6.84 -12.76 -5.53
C TYR A 279 6.61 -14.06 -4.74
N ASN A 280 6.04 -13.91 -3.54
CA ASN A 280 5.73 -15.01 -2.66
C ASN A 280 4.21 -15.11 -2.42
N PRO A 281 3.50 -16.08 -3.01
CA PRO A 281 2.06 -16.26 -2.82
C PRO A 281 1.68 -16.63 -1.38
N TRP A 282 2.62 -17.15 -0.60
CA TRP A 282 2.43 -17.51 0.82
C TRP A 282 3.05 -16.48 1.77
N TYR A 283 3.33 -15.25 1.30
CA TYR A 283 3.97 -14.24 2.15
C TYR A 283 3.18 -14.02 3.42
N GLN A 284 3.75 -14.39 4.54
CA GLN A 284 3.20 -14.21 5.88
C GLN A 284 4.32 -13.95 6.88
N GLU A 285 4.09 -13.00 7.77
CA GLU A 285 4.97 -12.74 8.91
C GLU A 285 4.16 -12.68 10.20
N LYS A 286 4.81 -13.06 11.32
CA LYS A 286 4.23 -12.95 12.65
C LYS A 286 4.38 -11.52 13.16
N PHE A 287 3.34 -11.02 13.82
CA PHE A 287 3.51 -9.91 14.72
C PHE A 287 4.25 -10.41 15.98
N GLU A 288 5.38 -9.77 16.31
CA GLU A 288 6.12 -10.09 17.51
C GLU A 288 5.35 -9.64 18.75
N ASN A 289 5.13 -10.52 19.71
CA ASN A 289 4.55 -10.15 20.98
C ASN A 289 5.66 -9.67 21.93
N SER A 290 5.58 -8.44 22.40
CA SER A 290 6.52 -7.86 23.40
C SER A 290 6.61 -8.68 24.69
N ASN A 291 5.56 -9.41 25.07
CA ASN A 291 5.56 -10.31 26.20
C ASN A 291 6.51 -11.51 26.06
N SER A 292 6.86 -11.94 24.83
CA SER A 292 7.80 -13.05 24.61
C SER A 292 9.26 -12.63 24.81
N LEU A 293 9.59 -11.37 24.58
CA LEU A 293 10.93 -10.82 24.81
C LEU A 293 11.26 -10.73 26.31
N ASN A 294 10.29 -10.35 27.15
CA ASN A 294 10.48 -10.30 28.60
C ASN A 294 10.67 -11.69 29.23
N LEU A 295 10.06 -12.75 28.68
CA LEU A 295 10.26 -14.12 29.18
C LEU A 295 11.66 -14.66 28.81
N GLN A 296 12.19 -14.30 27.65
CA GLN A 296 13.55 -14.72 27.26
C GLN A 296 14.65 -13.95 28.00
N GLN A 297 14.43 -12.66 28.33
CA GLN A 297 15.37 -11.90 29.16
C GLN A 297 15.34 -12.35 30.62
N ASN A 298 14.18 -12.67 31.17
CA ASN A 298 14.06 -13.19 32.53
C ASN A 298 14.64 -14.60 32.67
N GLN A 299 14.57 -15.46 31.67
CA GLN A 299 15.22 -16.77 31.68
C GLN A 299 16.75 -16.68 31.55
N LYS A 300 17.30 -15.67 30.86
CA LYS A 300 18.75 -15.44 30.80
C LYS A 300 19.31 -14.85 32.12
N ASN A 301 18.49 -14.15 32.88
CA ASN A 301 18.91 -13.59 34.18
C ASN A 301 18.75 -14.56 35.35
N THR A 302 18.00 -15.68 35.19
CA THR A 302 17.83 -16.72 36.21
C THR A 302 18.89 -17.83 36.15
N LEU A 303 19.77 -17.82 35.16
CA LEU A 303 20.85 -18.82 34.98
C LEU A 303 22.24 -18.27 35.39
N LYS A 304 22.30 -17.22 36.17
CA LYS A 304 23.54 -16.73 36.80
C LYS A 304 23.38 -16.71 38.32
N PHE A 305 23.43 -17.88 38.91
CA PHE A 305 23.87 -18.09 40.31
C PHE A 305 24.58 -19.43 40.38
#